data_2621a2c05b82f58d46a01eddb5b5b89f
#
_entry.id   2621a2c05b82f58d46a01eddb5b5b89f
#
_cell.length_a   1.000
_cell.length_b   1.000
_cell.length_c   1.000
_cell.angle_alpha   90.00
_cell.angle_beta   90.00
_cell.angle_gamma   90.00
#
_symmetry.space_group_name_H-M   'P 1'
#
loop_
_entity.id
_entity.type
_entity.pdbx_description
1 polymer ?
#
loop_
_entity_poly.entity_id
_entity_poly.type
_entity_poly.pdbx_seq_one_letter_code
_entity_poly.pdbx_strand_id
1 'polypeptide(L)'
;MKKKRPYPADTLGLNADEMRHLGYQVVDMVVDRLQAKQSFPALKCRDFEFLETMLGRDVPELPSDPQESLEILAEVALANQQSGDHPRYFARVPSPSSYASILGEWLGTGFNAIATSWGGGSGTTAVELIVIDWLKQLLGLPETHEGVLLSGGSMANITAFSVARNQKGIGRVYYNDQAHSSLQRGLRELGFGEDNLCQIDSDNLLKMPVDVLRDSIERDLSNNLQPMMVIATAGTTNTGGVDPLHAIADLCEQHNLWFHVDGAYGVPSAITKQGHDYLDGFSRADSLVLDPHKWFFQPYESGCLLVKHQGALQACFDMNPEYLKDVQAQNSEVDMRNRSLELTRSARGLKLWMSLRTYGAEKFRGGIEHGIQLAEYAEDYLLKNTKLWEVVSPAQIGIICFALRDVGDGEHERRAKRVTDSGFACVGTTKLKGRTVLRLCILNPLTTEWDIRETIDRLAECNAEGSF
;
A
#
# COMPACT_ATOMS: atom_id res chain seq x y z
N MET A 1 21.21 33.73 -48.56
CA MET A 1 20.12 33.10 -47.87
C MET A 1 20.56 31.70 -47.40
N LYS A 2 20.80 31.47 -46.10
CA LYS A 2 21.09 30.15 -45.57
C LYS A 2 19.80 29.33 -45.65
N LYS A 3 19.75 28.27 -46.46
CA LYS A 3 18.65 27.29 -46.46
C LYS A 3 18.46 26.78 -45.03
N LYS A 4 17.36 27.09 -44.38
CA LYS A 4 16.97 26.41 -43.14
C LYS A 4 16.93 24.92 -43.44
N ARG A 5 17.77 24.10 -42.78
CA ARG A 5 17.62 22.64 -42.80
C ARG A 5 16.22 22.36 -42.27
N PRO A 6 15.37 21.59 -42.97
CA PRO A 6 14.13 21.16 -42.40
C PRO A 6 14.48 20.40 -41.11
N TYR A 7 13.73 20.66 -40.04
CA TYR A 7 13.81 19.80 -38.85
C TYR A 7 13.54 18.38 -39.32
N PRO A 8 14.26 17.38 -38.78
CA PRO A 8 13.89 16.00 -39.05
C PRO A 8 12.42 15.81 -38.66
N ALA A 9 11.67 15.10 -39.49
CA ALA A 9 10.30 14.73 -39.15
C ALA A 9 10.31 14.06 -37.78
N ASP A 10 9.38 14.40 -36.91
CA ASP A 10 9.20 13.69 -35.65
C ASP A 10 8.80 12.25 -35.99
N THR A 11 9.75 11.34 -35.83
CA THR A 11 9.56 9.92 -36.22
C THR A 11 8.75 9.14 -35.22
N LEU A 12 8.50 9.67 -34.02
CA LEU A 12 7.73 9.01 -32.94
C LEU A 12 6.48 9.79 -32.57
N GLY A 13 6.24 10.96 -33.19
CA GLY A 13 5.11 11.83 -32.86
C GLY A 13 3.86 11.52 -33.67
N LEU A 14 2.72 11.66 -33.01
CA LEU A 14 1.40 11.78 -33.62
C LEU A 14 1.08 13.28 -33.80
N ASN A 15 0.23 13.61 -34.76
CA ASN A 15 -0.24 15.00 -34.86
C ASN A 15 -1.25 15.34 -33.74
N ALA A 16 -1.53 16.63 -33.54
CA ALA A 16 -2.35 17.10 -32.43
C ALA A 16 -3.79 16.54 -32.43
N ASP A 17 -4.36 16.28 -33.60
CA ASP A 17 -5.72 15.78 -33.72
C ASP A 17 -5.77 14.27 -33.44
N GLU A 18 -4.79 13.52 -33.91
CA GLU A 18 -4.59 12.11 -33.55
C GLU A 18 -4.37 11.93 -32.04
N MET A 19 -3.48 12.74 -31.42
CA MET A 19 -3.26 12.72 -29.97
C MET A 19 -4.55 12.99 -29.19
N ARG A 20 -5.36 13.97 -29.61
CA ARG A 20 -6.64 14.27 -28.94
C ARG A 20 -7.63 13.13 -29.11
N HIS A 21 -7.77 12.59 -30.33
CA HIS A 21 -8.69 11.51 -30.62
C HIS A 21 -8.40 10.29 -29.74
N LEU A 22 -7.17 9.79 -29.73
CA LEU A 22 -6.75 8.66 -28.92
C LEU A 22 -6.84 8.96 -27.42
N GLY A 23 -6.46 10.19 -26.99
CA GLY A 23 -6.57 10.61 -25.62
C GLY A 23 -8.01 10.60 -25.11
N TYR A 24 -8.97 11.09 -25.89
CA TYR A 24 -10.39 11.05 -25.50
C TYR A 24 -10.92 9.61 -25.45
N GLN A 25 -10.50 8.72 -26.35
CA GLN A 25 -10.84 7.30 -26.25
C GLN A 25 -10.36 6.68 -24.93
N VAL A 26 -9.12 6.96 -24.51
CA VAL A 26 -8.61 6.48 -23.21
C VAL A 26 -9.44 7.04 -22.04
N VAL A 27 -9.85 8.31 -22.12
CA VAL A 27 -10.74 8.92 -21.10
C VAL A 27 -12.07 8.17 -21.04
N ASP A 28 -12.70 7.93 -22.18
CA ASP A 28 -13.98 7.23 -22.28
C ASP A 28 -13.85 5.78 -21.77
N MET A 29 -12.83 5.02 -22.19
CA MET A 29 -12.55 3.66 -21.68
C MET A 29 -12.41 3.62 -20.16
N VAL A 30 -11.71 4.58 -19.55
CA VAL A 30 -11.51 4.64 -18.12
C VAL A 30 -12.80 5.03 -17.40
N VAL A 31 -13.54 6.03 -17.90
CA VAL A 31 -14.80 6.48 -17.29
C VAL A 31 -15.84 5.37 -17.35
N ASP A 32 -16.00 4.71 -18.50
CA ASP A 32 -16.95 3.61 -18.70
C ASP A 32 -16.63 2.45 -17.76
N ARG A 33 -15.33 2.08 -17.65
CA ARG A 33 -14.90 1.06 -16.69
C ARG A 33 -15.22 1.48 -15.24
N LEU A 34 -14.98 2.72 -14.87
CA LEU A 34 -15.25 3.21 -13.51
C LEU A 34 -16.75 3.20 -13.18
N GLN A 35 -17.62 3.49 -14.15
CA GLN A 35 -19.08 3.42 -14.01
C GLN A 35 -19.59 1.98 -13.93
N ALA A 36 -18.98 1.08 -14.70
CA ALA A 36 -19.38 -0.31 -14.82
C ALA A 36 -18.64 -1.28 -13.88
N LYS A 37 -17.92 -0.79 -12.85
CA LYS A 37 -17.07 -1.62 -11.97
C LYS A 37 -17.73 -2.91 -11.49
N GLN A 38 -18.99 -2.83 -11.08
CA GLN A 38 -19.73 -3.99 -10.54
C GLN A 38 -20.09 -5.04 -11.59
N SER A 39 -20.02 -4.70 -12.88
CA SER A 39 -20.33 -5.60 -14.01
C SER A 39 -19.14 -6.44 -14.43
N PHE A 40 -17.93 -6.10 -13.99
CA PHE A 40 -16.71 -6.86 -14.25
C PHE A 40 -16.40 -7.82 -13.12
N PRO A 41 -15.68 -8.92 -13.36
CA PRO A 41 -15.19 -9.78 -12.31
C PRO A 41 -14.23 -9.04 -11.35
N ALA A 42 -14.35 -9.31 -10.06
CA ALA A 42 -13.42 -8.77 -9.05
C ALA A 42 -11.97 -9.26 -9.26
N LEU A 43 -11.81 -10.43 -9.88
CA LEU A 43 -10.54 -10.99 -10.32
C LEU A 43 -10.76 -11.77 -11.61
N LYS A 44 -9.89 -11.55 -12.60
CA LYS A 44 -9.82 -12.35 -13.83
C LYS A 44 -8.35 -12.66 -14.12
N CYS A 45 -8.06 -13.92 -14.41
CA CYS A 45 -6.74 -14.37 -14.83
C CYS A 45 -6.85 -15.26 -16.06
N ARG A 46 -5.83 -15.23 -16.90
CA ARG A 46 -5.62 -16.14 -18.02
C ARG A 46 -4.22 -16.72 -17.93
N ASP A 47 -4.00 -17.87 -18.56
CA ASP A 47 -2.67 -18.45 -18.70
C ASP A 47 -1.79 -17.64 -19.65
N PHE A 48 -0.50 -17.89 -19.57
CA PHE A 48 0.49 -17.15 -20.36
C PHE A 48 0.34 -17.40 -21.85
N GLU A 49 0.00 -18.63 -22.28
CA GLU A 49 -0.12 -19.01 -23.68
C GLU A 49 -1.24 -18.22 -24.38
N PHE A 50 -2.41 -18.09 -23.72
CA PHE A 50 -3.48 -17.23 -24.19
C PHE A 50 -3.05 -15.77 -24.33
N LEU A 51 -2.45 -15.22 -23.26
CA LEU A 51 -2.04 -13.82 -23.25
C LEU A 51 -0.94 -13.54 -24.28
N GLU A 52 0.04 -14.43 -24.42
CA GLU A 52 1.11 -14.34 -25.40
C GLU A 52 0.55 -14.34 -26.85
N THR A 53 -0.44 -15.21 -27.12
CA THR A 53 -1.10 -15.26 -28.43
C THR A 53 -1.81 -13.96 -28.77
N MET A 54 -2.51 -13.36 -27.80
CA MET A 54 -3.29 -12.15 -28.00
C MET A 54 -2.48 -10.87 -28.02
N LEU A 55 -1.40 -10.82 -27.23
CA LEU A 55 -0.54 -9.62 -27.06
C LEU A 55 0.62 -9.60 -28.08
N GLY A 56 0.96 -10.75 -28.66
CA GLY A 56 2.12 -10.90 -29.54
C GLY A 56 3.42 -11.11 -28.76
N ARG A 57 4.24 -12.06 -29.25
CA ARG A 57 5.55 -12.37 -28.65
C ARG A 57 6.68 -11.64 -29.33
N ASP A 58 6.57 -11.51 -30.64
CA ASP A 58 7.65 -10.96 -31.45
C ASP A 58 7.62 -9.43 -31.45
N VAL A 59 8.78 -8.81 -31.56
CA VAL A 59 8.89 -7.36 -31.70
C VAL A 59 8.19 -6.92 -32.98
N PRO A 60 7.22 -5.98 -32.93
CA PRO A 60 6.56 -5.50 -34.13
C PRO A 60 7.52 -4.66 -34.98
N GLU A 61 7.88 -5.19 -36.15
CA GLU A 61 8.75 -4.49 -37.10
C GLU A 61 8.00 -3.41 -37.90
N LEU A 62 6.69 -3.53 -37.99
CA LEU A 62 5.81 -2.56 -38.65
C LEU A 62 4.84 -1.96 -37.66
N PRO A 63 4.44 -0.69 -37.87
CA PRO A 63 3.47 -0.05 -36.99
C PRO A 63 2.08 -0.72 -37.13
N SER A 64 1.37 -0.80 -35.99
CA SER A 64 -0.04 -1.15 -35.93
C SER A 64 -0.91 0.09 -35.78
N ASP A 65 -2.21 -0.04 -35.99
CA ASP A 65 -3.16 1.02 -35.70
C ASP A 65 -3.14 1.30 -34.19
N PRO A 66 -2.90 2.56 -33.76
CA PRO A 66 -2.90 2.93 -32.34
C PRO A 66 -4.24 2.64 -31.64
N GLN A 67 -5.37 2.78 -32.32
CA GLN A 67 -6.69 2.47 -31.76
C GLN A 67 -6.82 0.97 -31.45
N GLU A 68 -6.48 0.10 -32.41
CA GLU A 68 -6.47 -1.35 -32.21
C GLU A 68 -5.53 -1.74 -31.05
N SER A 69 -4.36 -1.10 -30.98
CA SER A 69 -3.40 -1.32 -29.88
C SER A 69 -3.96 -0.94 -28.51
N LEU A 70 -4.72 0.16 -28.41
CA LEU A 70 -5.40 0.57 -27.17
C LEU A 70 -6.49 -0.45 -26.79
N GLU A 71 -7.28 -0.92 -27.72
CA GLU A 71 -8.34 -1.91 -27.51
C GLU A 71 -7.74 -3.24 -27.02
N ILE A 72 -6.69 -3.75 -27.67
CA ILE A 72 -5.99 -4.96 -27.24
C ILE A 72 -5.42 -4.79 -25.81
N LEU A 73 -4.79 -3.66 -25.51
CA LEU A 73 -4.23 -3.39 -24.18
C LEU A 73 -5.33 -3.37 -23.12
N ALA A 74 -6.46 -2.71 -23.38
CA ALA A 74 -7.57 -2.61 -22.44
C ALA A 74 -8.30 -3.95 -22.24
N GLU A 75 -8.63 -4.66 -23.31
CA GLU A 75 -9.48 -5.85 -23.29
C GLU A 75 -8.71 -7.15 -22.98
N VAL A 76 -7.41 -7.19 -23.29
CA VAL A 76 -6.59 -8.37 -23.05
C VAL A 76 -5.71 -8.19 -21.80
N ALA A 77 -4.84 -7.19 -21.75
CA ALA A 77 -3.92 -7.05 -20.62
C ALA A 77 -4.65 -6.53 -19.36
N LEU A 78 -5.33 -5.38 -19.47
CA LEU A 78 -5.94 -4.71 -18.32
C LEU A 78 -7.24 -5.36 -17.85
N ALA A 79 -7.92 -6.13 -18.69
CA ALA A 79 -9.08 -6.91 -18.28
C ALA A 79 -8.69 -8.21 -17.52
N ASN A 80 -7.45 -8.68 -17.63
CA ASN A 80 -6.99 -9.91 -16.98
C ASN A 80 -6.07 -9.61 -15.79
N GLN A 81 -6.60 -8.93 -14.80
CA GLN A 81 -5.90 -8.56 -13.56
C GLN A 81 -6.83 -8.59 -12.34
N GLN A 82 -6.26 -8.37 -11.16
CA GLN A 82 -7.06 -8.05 -9.98
C GLN A 82 -7.70 -6.67 -10.14
N SER A 83 -8.99 -6.57 -9.85
CA SER A 83 -9.70 -5.29 -9.81
C SER A 83 -9.74 -4.78 -8.37
N GLY A 84 -8.60 -4.28 -7.86
CA GLY A 84 -8.46 -3.83 -6.46
C GLY A 84 -9.40 -2.66 -6.08
N ASP A 85 -10.00 -2.00 -7.07
CA ASP A 85 -11.01 -0.96 -6.94
C ASP A 85 -12.46 -1.46 -7.10
N HIS A 86 -12.67 -2.78 -7.25
CA HIS A 86 -14.00 -3.38 -7.31
C HIS A 86 -14.64 -3.43 -5.92
N PRO A 87 -15.93 -3.07 -5.73
CA PRO A 87 -16.59 -3.06 -4.42
C PRO A 87 -16.56 -4.39 -3.66
N ARG A 88 -16.49 -5.52 -4.36
CA ARG A 88 -16.42 -6.86 -3.79
C ARG A 88 -15.02 -7.50 -3.91
N TYR A 89 -13.97 -6.68 -4.05
CA TYR A 89 -12.59 -7.17 -3.92
C TYR A 89 -12.18 -7.13 -2.45
N PHE A 90 -12.23 -8.28 -1.77
CA PHE A 90 -11.93 -8.43 -0.34
C PHE A 90 -10.62 -9.17 -0.05
N ALA A 91 -9.93 -9.64 -1.09
CA ALA A 91 -8.66 -10.33 -0.95
C ALA A 91 -7.50 -9.34 -0.74
N ARG A 92 -6.40 -9.82 -0.16
CA ARG A 92 -5.19 -9.01 0.07
C ARG A 92 -5.51 -7.68 0.77
N VAL A 93 -4.99 -6.58 0.27
CA VAL A 93 -5.38 -5.22 0.67
C VAL A 93 -5.86 -4.49 -0.58
N PRO A 94 -7.16 -4.15 -0.67
CA PRO A 94 -7.71 -3.40 -1.81
C PRO A 94 -7.03 -2.05 -2.01
N SER A 95 -7.06 -1.54 -3.24
CA SER A 95 -6.53 -0.24 -3.61
C SER A 95 -7.56 0.52 -4.46
N PRO A 96 -8.65 0.98 -3.86
CA PRO A 96 -9.64 1.76 -4.59
C PRO A 96 -9.07 3.15 -4.90
N SER A 97 -8.90 3.48 -6.18
CA SER A 97 -8.44 4.80 -6.59
C SER A 97 -9.61 5.74 -6.89
N SER A 98 -9.43 7.02 -6.54
CA SER A 98 -10.38 8.08 -6.86
C SER A 98 -10.10 8.67 -8.25
N TYR A 99 -11.13 9.15 -8.95
CA TYR A 99 -10.93 9.72 -10.28
C TYR A 99 -10.04 10.96 -10.28
N ALA A 100 -10.15 11.82 -9.26
CA ALA A 100 -9.27 12.97 -9.11
C ALA A 100 -7.78 12.58 -8.96
N SER A 101 -7.49 11.47 -8.27
CA SER A 101 -6.12 10.96 -8.16
C SER A 101 -5.59 10.43 -9.50
N ILE A 102 -6.45 9.80 -10.31
CA ILE A 102 -6.14 9.37 -11.68
C ILE A 102 -5.79 10.59 -12.56
N LEU A 103 -6.56 11.68 -12.47
CA LEU A 103 -6.26 12.90 -13.20
C LEU A 103 -4.90 13.51 -12.80
N GLY A 104 -4.57 13.50 -11.51
CA GLY A 104 -3.25 13.94 -11.02
C GLY A 104 -2.11 13.10 -11.58
N GLU A 105 -2.28 11.78 -11.67
CA GLU A 105 -1.32 10.87 -12.28
C GLU A 105 -1.17 11.09 -13.78
N TRP A 106 -2.28 11.25 -14.51
CA TRP A 106 -2.25 11.53 -15.95
C TRP A 106 -1.51 12.83 -16.28
N LEU A 107 -1.74 13.90 -15.51
CA LEU A 107 -0.99 15.14 -15.68
C LEU A 107 0.50 14.93 -15.43
N GLY A 108 0.87 14.22 -14.35
CA GLY A 108 2.27 13.89 -14.05
C GLY A 108 2.95 13.15 -15.19
N THR A 109 2.29 12.13 -15.73
CA THR A 109 2.79 11.34 -16.86
C THR A 109 2.84 12.17 -18.15
N GLY A 110 1.77 12.90 -18.46
CA GLY A 110 1.69 13.72 -19.69
C GLY A 110 2.71 14.86 -19.76
N PHE A 111 3.11 15.41 -18.60
CA PHE A 111 4.17 16.42 -18.50
C PHE A 111 5.57 15.80 -18.29
N ASN A 112 5.68 14.48 -18.25
CA ASN A 112 6.90 13.77 -17.90
C ASN A 112 7.56 14.33 -16.62
N ALA A 113 6.72 14.54 -15.59
CA ALA A 113 7.10 15.25 -14.38
C ALA A 113 7.98 14.40 -13.46
N ILE A 114 9.02 15.00 -12.92
CA ILE A 114 9.95 14.41 -11.93
C ILE A 114 9.91 15.20 -10.62
N ALA A 115 10.19 14.54 -9.50
CA ALA A 115 10.37 15.16 -8.18
C ALA A 115 11.73 14.72 -7.60
N THR A 116 12.82 15.08 -8.27
CA THR A 116 14.17 14.63 -7.94
C THR A 116 14.97 15.69 -7.18
N SER A 117 15.02 16.90 -7.72
CA SER A 117 15.74 18.03 -7.14
C SER A 117 14.95 19.31 -7.29
N TRP A 118 15.27 20.30 -6.46
CA TRP A 118 14.62 21.60 -6.56
C TRP A 118 14.90 22.25 -7.93
N GLY A 119 16.16 22.27 -8.35
CA GLY A 119 16.55 22.86 -9.64
C GLY A 119 15.95 22.14 -10.87
N GLY A 120 15.66 20.84 -10.76
CA GLY A 120 15.06 20.03 -11.83
C GLY A 120 13.53 20.03 -11.85
N GLY A 121 12.88 20.33 -10.72
CA GLY A 121 11.42 20.25 -10.59
C GLY A 121 10.92 20.91 -9.29
N SER A 122 11.10 22.22 -9.15
CA SER A 122 10.71 22.95 -7.94
C SER A 122 9.20 22.81 -7.64
N GLY A 123 8.35 22.92 -8.66
CA GLY A 123 6.90 22.77 -8.50
C GLY A 123 6.47 21.41 -8.02
N THR A 124 6.98 20.35 -8.59
CA THR A 124 6.68 18.96 -8.21
C THR A 124 7.27 18.58 -6.86
N THR A 125 8.47 19.08 -6.53
CA THR A 125 9.09 18.96 -5.21
C THR A 125 8.27 19.70 -4.15
N ALA A 126 7.84 20.94 -4.42
CA ALA A 126 6.97 21.70 -3.52
C ALA A 126 5.64 20.97 -3.26
N VAL A 127 5.02 20.41 -4.30
CA VAL A 127 3.80 19.60 -4.12
C VAL A 127 4.04 18.38 -3.22
N GLU A 128 5.16 17.67 -3.37
CA GLU A 128 5.48 16.53 -2.51
C GLU A 128 5.67 16.96 -1.06
N LEU A 129 6.40 18.03 -0.79
CA LEU A 129 6.61 18.57 0.56
C LEU A 129 5.29 19.01 1.20
N ILE A 130 4.43 19.73 0.45
CA ILE A 130 3.10 20.15 0.93
C ILE A 130 2.23 18.95 1.27
N VAL A 131 2.23 17.92 0.44
CA VAL A 131 1.45 16.70 0.67
C VAL A 131 1.96 15.95 1.91
N ILE A 132 3.27 15.88 2.13
CA ILE A 132 3.87 15.32 3.35
C ILE A 132 3.41 16.13 4.58
N ASP A 133 3.39 17.45 4.50
CA ASP A 133 2.88 18.29 5.58
C ASP A 133 1.39 18.08 5.84
N TRP A 134 0.58 17.91 4.80
CA TRP A 134 -0.83 17.54 4.97
C TRP A 134 -1.01 16.17 5.64
N LEU A 135 -0.20 15.18 5.27
CA LEU A 135 -0.24 13.88 5.93
C LEU A 135 0.13 13.97 7.40
N LYS A 136 1.18 14.74 7.77
CA LYS A 136 1.53 15.00 9.17
C LYS A 136 0.37 15.65 9.93
N GLN A 137 -0.24 16.70 9.37
CA GLN A 137 -1.39 17.38 9.98
C GLN A 137 -2.60 16.43 10.16
N LEU A 138 -2.93 15.63 9.15
CA LEU A 138 -4.03 14.67 9.22
C LEU A 138 -3.80 13.60 10.29
N LEU A 139 -2.56 13.21 10.50
CA LEU A 139 -2.15 12.21 11.50
C LEU A 139 -1.86 12.82 12.89
N GLY A 140 -1.93 14.14 13.04
CA GLY A 140 -1.61 14.81 14.31
C GLY A 140 -0.13 14.71 14.71
N LEU A 141 0.77 14.55 13.73
CA LEU A 141 2.21 14.48 13.97
C LEU A 141 2.84 15.89 14.03
N PRO A 142 3.92 16.08 14.82
CA PRO A 142 4.67 17.32 14.86
C PRO A 142 5.20 17.76 13.49
N GLU A 143 5.27 19.08 13.28
CA GLU A 143 5.83 19.67 12.05
C GLU A 143 7.28 19.28 11.79
N THR A 144 8.04 18.98 12.86
CA THR A 144 9.45 18.60 12.81
C THR A 144 9.71 17.26 12.12
N HIS A 145 8.69 16.42 11.95
CA HIS A 145 8.85 15.20 11.16
C HIS A 145 9.17 15.55 9.71
N GLU A 146 10.13 14.85 9.14
CA GLU A 146 10.41 14.90 7.71
C GLU A 146 9.84 13.67 6.99
N GLY A 147 9.71 13.71 5.67
CA GLY A 147 9.16 12.59 4.94
C GLY A 147 9.60 12.53 3.49
N VAL A 148 9.23 11.43 2.85
CA VAL A 148 9.47 11.16 1.43
C VAL A 148 8.40 10.22 0.89
N LEU A 149 7.91 10.50 -0.34
CA LEU A 149 7.03 9.58 -1.07
C LEU A 149 7.86 8.58 -1.87
N LEU A 150 7.47 7.32 -1.81
CA LEU A 150 8.17 6.17 -2.37
C LEU A 150 7.20 5.28 -3.15
N SER A 151 7.71 4.21 -3.78
CA SER A 151 6.88 3.30 -4.58
C SER A 151 5.88 2.45 -3.75
N GLY A 152 6.10 2.31 -2.45
CA GLY A 152 5.20 1.56 -1.57
C GLY A 152 5.88 1.17 -0.28
N GLY A 153 5.12 0.49 0.61
CA GLY A 153 5.55 0.11 1.95
C GLY A 153 6.88 -0.65 1.99
N SER A 154 7.15 -1.51 1.02
CA SER A 154 8.44 -2.23 0.97
C SER A 154 9.63 -1.28 0.84
N MET A 155 9.57 -0.32 -0.08
CA MET A 155 10.64 0.67 -0.26
C MET A 155 10.67 1.66 0.90
N ALA A 156 9.52 2.02 1.45
CA ALA A 156 9.41 2.87 2.62
C ALA A 156 10.05 2.22 3.86
N ASN A 157 9.81 0.92 4.09
CA ASN A 157 10.44 0.16 5.16
C ASN A 157 11.96 0.05 4.96
N ILE A 158 12.44 -0.30 3.75
CA ILE A 158 13.89 -0.36 3.46
C ILE A 158 14.54 1.00 3.70
N THR A 159 13.92 2.09 3.29
CA THR A 159 14.43 3.44 3.52
C THR A 159 14.47 3.77 5.02
N ALA A 160 13.43 3.41 5.79
CA ALA A 160 13.40 3.56 7.25
C ALA A 160 14.50 2.75 7.94
N PHE A 161 14.70 1.50 7.53
CA PHE A 161 15.76 0.64 8.08
C PHE A 161 17.16 1.15 7.75
N SER A 162 17.36 1.74 6.57
CA SER A 162 18.61 2.40 6.20
C SER A 162 18.91 3.58 7.13
N VAL A 163 17.89 4.41 7.43
CA VAL A 163 18.01 5.53 8.37
C VAL A 163 18.31 5.01 9.79
N ALA A 164 17.55 4.01 10.26
CA ALA A 164 17.77 3.41 11.57
C ALA A 164 19.19 2.84 11.72
N ARG A 165 19.66 2.12 10.68
CA ARG A 165 21.03 1.60 10.64
C ARG A 165 22.09 2.71 10.64
N ASN A 166 21.86 3.79 9.90
CA ASN A 166 22.77 4.94 9.88
C ASN A 166 22.88 5.58 11.27
N GLN A 167 21.78 5.65 12.02
CA GLN A 167 21.71 6.28 13.36
C GLN A 167 22.20 5.36 14.50
N LYS A 168 21.96 4.06 14.41
CA LYS A 168 22.18 3.10 15.50
C LYS A 168 23.26 2.04 15.22
N GLY A 169 23.72 1.90 13.98
CA GLY A 169 24.58 0.80 13.55
C GLY A 169 23.77 -0.47 13.21
N ILE A 170 24.47 -1.61 13.13
CA ILE A 170 23.84 -2.93 12.93
C ILE A 170 23.71 -3.60 14.31
N GLY A 171 22.52 -4.10 14.62
CA GLY A 171 22.21 -4.78 15.88
C GLY A 171 21.01 -5.70 15.75
N ARG A 172 20.43 -6.08 16.87
CA ARG A 172 19.24 -6.95 16.98
C ARG A 172 17.99 -6.18 16.61
N VAL A 173 17.15 -6.77 15.76
CA VAL A 173 15.87 -6.22 15.31
C VAL A 173 14.76 -7.15 15.74
N TYR A 174 13.80 -6.64 16.51
CA TYR A 174 12.67 -7.38 17.04
C TYR A 174 11.41 -7.07 16.24
N TYR A 175 10.67 -8.09 15.83
CA TYR A 175 9.42 -7.97 15.08
C TYR A 175 8.50 -9.16 15.35
N ASN A 176 7.20 -8.99 15.12
CA ASN A 176 6.17 -10.00 15.36
C ASN A 176 6.09 -10.98 14.17
N ASP A 177 5.67 -12.23 14.41
CA ASP A 177 5.43 -13.27 13.39
C ASP A 177 4.29 -12.91 12.39
N GLN A 178 3.42 -11.93 12.74
CA GLN A 178 2.40 -11.38 11.85
C GLN A 178 2.92 -10.21 10.98
N ALA A 179 4.18 -9.84 11.12
CA ALA A 179 4.80 -8.78 10.34
C ALA A 179 4.85 -9.12 8.84
N HIS A 180 4.72 -8.10 8.00
CA HIS A 180 4.73 -8.30 6.55
C HIS A 180 6.10 -8.82 6.06
N SER A 181 6.09 -9.77 5.11
CA SER A 181 7.30 -10.43 4.60
C SER A 181 8.34 -9.48 3.99
N SER A 182 7.93 -8.28 3.58
CA SER A 182 8.85 -7.24 3.08
C SER A 182 9.86 -6.78 4.12
N LEU A 183 9.53 -6.89 5.44
CA LEU A 183 10.43 -6.46 6.51
C LEU A 183 11.69 -7.32 6.56
N GLN A 184 11.56 -8.63 6.63
CA GLN A 184 12.71 -9.55 6.59
C GLN A 184 13.51 -9.40 5.30
N ARG A 185 12.82 -9.29 4.16
CA ARG A 185 13.47 -9.08 2.86
C ARG A 185 14.29 -7.80 2.87
N GLY A 186 13.72 -6.67 3.31
CA GLY A 186 14.42 -5.40 3.37
C GLY A 186 15.61 -5.40 4.33
N LEU A 187 15.48 -6.03 5.50
CA LEU A 187 16.58 -6.16 6.47
C LEU A 187 17.75 -6.98 5.91
N ARG A 188 17.45 -8.12 5.25
CA ARG A 188 18.49 -8.95 4.61
C ARG A 188 19.23 -8.20 3.51
N GLU A 189 18.53 -7.47 2.64
CA GLU A 189 19.14 -6.63 1.59
C GLU A 189 20.07 -5.54 2.18
N LEU A 190 19.76 -5.07 3.39
CA LEU A 190 20.60 -4.12 4.10
C LEU A 190 21.74 -4.76 4.92
N GLY A 191 21.95 -6.07 4.79
CA GLY A 191 23.05 -6.79 5.43
C GLY A 191 22.81 -7.22 6.86
N PHE A 192 21.54 -7.22 7.35
CA PHE A 192 21.19 -7.84 8.61
C PHE A 192 21.17 -9.36 8.43
N GLY A 193 22.07 -10.08 9.11
CA GLY A 193 22.11 -11.54 9.11
C GLY A 193 21.01 -12.15 9.96
N GLU A 194 20.84 -13.48 9.89
CA GLU A 194 19.85 -14.21 10.70
C GLU A 194 20.03 -13.95 12.20
N ASP A 195 21.27 -13.82 12.67
CA ASP A 195 21.58 -13.52 14.07
C ASP A 195 21.10 -12.12 14.51
N ASN A 196 20.81 -11.24 13.57
CA ASN A 196 20.24 -9.93 13.88
C ASN A 196 18.72 -9.96 14.00
N LEU A 197 18.05 -10.96 13.44
CA LEU A 197 16.60 -11.03 13.35
C LEU A 197 16.02 -11.79 14.54
N CYS A 198 15.21 -11.13 15.36
CA CYS A 198 14.52 -11.69 16.50
C CYS A 198 13.01 -11.65 16.27
N GLN A 199 12.45 -12.73 15.76
CA GLN A 199 11.01 -12.88 15.60
C GLN A 199 10.39 -13.21 16.96
N ILE A 200 9.35 -12.48 17.33
CA ILE A 200 8.54 -12.67 18.53
C ILE A 200 7.23 -13.35 18.12
N ASP A 201 6.93 -14.49 18.71
CA ASP A 201 5.67 -15.17 18.46
C ASP A 201 4.51 -14.35 19.04
N SER A 202 3.46 -14.19 18.24
CA SER A 202 2.28 -13.43 18.66
C SER A 202 1.48 -14.14 19.77
N ASP A 203 0.82 -13.35 20.58
CA ASP A 203 -0.11 -13.80 21.62
C ASP A 203 -1.40 -14.41 21.02
N ASN A 204 -2.38 -14.72 21.87
CA ASN A 204 -3.67 -15.26 21.44
C ASN A 204 -4.52 -14.29 20.63
N LEU A 205 -4.22 -12.99 20.72
CA LEU A 205 -4.85 -11.92 19.94
C LEU A 205 -4.07 -11.57 18.67
N LEU A 206 -3.05 -12.36 18.34
CA LEU A 206 -2.16 -12.16 17.17
C LEU A 206 -1.43 -10.82 17.21
N LYS A 207 -1.05 -10.36 18.42
CA LYS A 207 -0.28 -9.14 18.66
C LYS A 207 1.06 -9.48 19.29
N MET A 208 2.01 -8.56 19.23
CA MET A 208 3.32 -8.69 19.89
C MET A 208 3.15 -8.66 21.41
N PRO A 209 3.48 -9.73 22.15
CA PRO A 209 3.43 -9.72 23.62
C PRO A 209 4.60 -8.89 24.18
N VAL A 210 4.29 -7.81 24.91
CA VAL A 210 5.27 -6.83 25.38
C VAL A 210 6.22 -7.41 26.43
N ASP A 211 5.75 -8.34 27.25
CA ASP A 211 6.56 -9.07 28.23
C ASP A 211 7.61 -9.94 27.56
N VAL A 212 7.23 -10.72 26.53
CA VAL A 212 8.16 -11.54 25.75
C VAL A 212 9.18 -10.67 25.00
N LEU A 213 8.74 -9.54 24.46
CA LEU A 213 9.64 -8.56 23.84
C LEU A 213 10.68 -8.04 24.85
N ARG A 214 10.23 -7.64 26.04
CA ARG A 214 11.12 -7.17 27.13
C ARG A 214 12.14 -8.23 27.49
N ASP A 215 11.68 -9.44 27.79
CA ASP A 215 12.54 -10.56 28.18
C ASP A 215 13.59 -10.87 27.09
N SER A 216 13.21 -10.72 25.82
CA SER A 216 14.12 -10.92 24.69
C SER A 216 15.18 -9.82 24.61
N ILE A 217 14.81 -8.56 24.81
CA ILE A 217 15.76 -7.44 24.87
C ILE A 217 16.73 -7.61 26.04
N GLU A 218 16.23 -7.91 27.26
CA GLU A 218 17.06 -8.08 28.45
C GLU A 218 18.01 -9.28 28.34
N ARG A 219 17.54 -10.39 27.76
CA ARG A 219 18.38 -11.56 27.47
C ARG A 219 19.49 -11.20 26.49
N ASP A 220 19.19 -10.48 25.41
CA ASP A 220 20.19 -10.10 24.42
C ASP A 220 21.24 -9.15 25.04
N LEU A 221 20.82 -8.17 25.85
CA LEU A 221 21.72 -7.31 26.60
C LEU A 221 22.66 -8.09 27.55
N SER A 222 22.12 -9.08 28.29
CA SER A 222 22.90 -9.92 29.19
C SER A 222 23.91 -10.82 28.46
N ASN A 223 23.66 -11.12 27.20
CA ASN A 223 24.56 -11.87 26.33
C ASN A 223 25.51 -10.97 25.51
N ASN A 224 25.63 -9.66 25.84
CA ASN A 224 26.43 -8.66 25.13
C ASN A 224 26.06 -8.52 23.63
N LEU A 225 24.82 -8.87 23.25
CA LEU A 225 24.26 -8.52 21.97
C LEU A 225 23.74 -7.07 22.03
N GLN A 226 23.68 -6.41 20.88
CA GLN A 226 23.24 -5.02 20.78
C GLN A 226 21.79 -4.95 20.28
N PRO A 227 20.78 -4.77 21.12
CA PRO A 227 19.44 -4.39 20.64
C PRO A 227 19.51 -3.06 19.88
N MET A 228 18.79 -2.97 18.75
CA MET A 228 18.88 -1.79 17.88
C MET A 228 17.51 -1.23 17.52
N MET A 229 16.56 -2.07 17.12
CA MET A 229 15.28 -1.63 16.62
C MET A 229 14.15 -2.58 16.99
N VAL A 230 12.98 -2.02 17.31
CA VAL A 230 11.71 -2.75 17.36
C VAL A 230 10.84 -2.30 16.19
N ILE A 231 10.31 -3.25 15.45
CA ILE A 231 9.33 -3.03 14.38
C ILE A 231 7.98 -3.50 14.89
N ALA A 232 7.08 -2.56 15.15
CA ALA A 232 5.69 -2.86 15.46
C ALA A 232 4.81 -2.68 14.22
N THR A 233 3.75 -3.47 14.13
CA THR A 233 2.80 -3.39 13.03
C THR A 233 1.53 -2.67 13.47
N ALA A 234 1.16 -1.64 12.73
CA ALA A 234 -0.10 -0.91 12.91
C ALA A 234 -1.09 -1.31 11.82
N GLY A 235 -1.75 -2.44 12.00
CA GLY A 235 -2.62 -3.09 11.05
C GLY A 235 -1.92 -4.22 10.29
N THR A 236 -1.91 -5.43 10.86
CA THR A 236 -1.34 -6.61 10.20
C THR A 236 -2.12 -6.97 8.94
N THR A 237 -1.40 -7.41 7.91
CA THR A 237 -2.05 -7.84 6.65
C THR A 237 -3.05 -8.97 6.87
N ASN A 238 -2.80 -9.86 7.81
CA ASN A 238 -3.68 -11.01 8.05
C ASN A 238 -4.98 -10.63 8.75
N THR A 239 -4.92 -9.84 9.84
CA THR A 239 -6.05 -9.65 10.74
C THR A 239 -6.47 -8.19 10.96
N GLY A 240 -5.69 -7.23 10.45
CA GLY A 240 -5.84 -5.82 10.82
C GLY A 240 -5.35 -5.50 12.24
N GLY A 241 -4.80 -6.50 12.95
CA GLY A 241 -4.33 -6.35 14.33
C GLY A 241 -3.29 -5.25 14.47
N VAL A 242 -3.34 -4.52 15.58
CA VAL A 242 -2.38 -3.47 15.94
C VAL A 242 -1.60 -3.93 17.15
N ASP A 243 -0.28 -3.93 17.06
CA ASP A 243 0.60 -4.20 18.18
C ASP A 243 0.41 -3.14 19.29
N PRO A 244 0.72 -3.42 20.55
CA PRO A 244 0.56 -2.47 21.67
C PRO A 244 1.59 -1.35 21.59
N LEU A 245 1.40 -0.42 20.63
CA LEU A 245 2.35 0.59 20.20
C LEU A 245 2.85 1.46 21.34
N HIS A 246 1.96 1.88 22.26
CA HIS A 246 2.33 2.71 23.40
C HIS A 246 3.32 2.01 24.33
N ALA A 247 3.04 0.76 24.70
CA ALA A 247 3.91 -0.01 25.59
C ALA A 247 5.24 -0.41 24.90
N ILE A 248 5.22 -0.64 23.58
CA ILE A 248 6.45 -0.86 22.80
C ILE A 248 7.30 0.41 22.76
N ALA A 249 6.67 1.58 22.58
CA ALA A 249 7.38 2.86 22.64
C ALA A 249 8.07 3.08 23.98
N ASP A 250 7.42 2.75 25.11
CA ASP A 250 8.03 2.83 26.44
C ASP A 250 9.31 1.98 26.55
N LEU A 251 9.26 0.74 26.04
CA LEU A 251 10.45 -0.14 26.00
C LEU A 251 11.55 0.42 25.10
N CYS A 252 11.20 0.95 23.94
CA CYS A 252 12.16 1.54 23.03
C CYS A 252 12.86 2.76 23.65
N GLU A 253 12.12 3.63 24.32
CA GLU A 253 12.68 4.77 25.04
C GLU A 253 13.58 4.33 26.21
N GLN A 254 13.15 3.34 27.01
CA GLN A 254 13.91 2.80 28.13
C GLN A 254 15.27 2.24 27.70
N HIS A 255 15.32 1.53 26.56
CA HIS A 255 16.52 0.86 26.08
C HIS A 255 17.23 1.59 24.93
N ASN A 256 16.80 2.83 24.61
CA ASN A 256 17.35 3.64 23.51
C ASN A 256 17.36 2.91 22.15
N LEU A 257 16.26 2.19 21.83
CA LEU A 257 16.05 1.48 20.59
C LEU A 257 15.34 2.37 19.58
N TRP A 258 15.58 2.13 18.28
CA TRP A 258 14.79 2.75 17.22
C TRP A 258 13.39 2.12 17.19
N PHE A 259 12.37 2.95 17.33
CA PHE A 259 10.98 2.51 17.22
C PHE A 259 10.46 2.74 15.80
N HIS A 260 10.26 1.67 15.05
CA HIS A 260 9.67 1.70 13.73
C HIS A 260 8.25 1.17 13.74
N VAL A 261 7.32 1.87 13.09
CA VAL A 261 5.93 1.42 12.92
C VAL A 261 5.65 1.16 11.45
N ASP A 262 5.47 -0.11 11.08
CA ASP A 262 4.89 -0.49 9.78
C ASP A 262 3.37 -0.35 9.85
N GLY A 263 2.90 0.77 9.38
CA GLY A 263 1.48 1.09 9.24
C GLY A 263 1.04 1.23 7.79
N ALA A 264 1.75 0.56 6.86
CA ALA A 264 1.49 0.67 5.42
C ALA A 264 0.01 0.56 5.07
N TYR A 265 -0.73 -0.29 5.79
CA TYR A 265 -2.16 -0.44 5.65
C TYR A 265 -2.95 0.37 6.69
N GLY A 266 -2.61 0.27 7.98
CA GLY A 266 -3.49 0.72 9.06
C GLY A 266 -3.33 2.20 9.43
N VAL A 267 -2.14 2.81 9.30
CA VAL A 267 -1.91 4.21 9.69
C VAL A 267 -2.85 5.20 9.02
N PRO A 268 -3.27 5.04 7.75
CA PRO A 268 -4.31 5.90 7.18
C PRO A 268 -5.60 5.98 8.02
N SER A 269 -5.95 4.94 8.79
CA SER A 269 -7.14 4.98 9.65
C SER A 269 -7.03 5.98 10.80
N ALA A 270 -5.82 6.35 11.22
CA ALA A 270 -5.60 7.32 12.30
C ALA A 270 -6.16 8.72 12.04
N ILE A 271 -6.54 9.04 10.78
CA ILE A 271 -7.23 10.30 10.48
C ILE A 271 -8.70 10.31 10.96
N THR A 272 -9.25 9.14 11.33
CA THR A 272 -10.56 8.99 11.96
C THR A 272 -10.41 8.89 13.48
N LYS A 273 -11.49 9.19 14.21
CA LYS A 273 -11.44 9.05 15.68
C LYS A 273 -11.20 7.60 16.10
N GLN A 274 -11.95 6.66 15.54
CA GLN A 274 -11.86 5.25 15.89
C GLN A 274 -10.49 4.65 15.51
N GLY A 275 -9.99 4.94 14.33
CA GLY A 275 -8.67 4.48 13.91
C GLY A 275 -7.54 5.08 14.75
N HIS A 276 -7.65 6.35 15.15
CA HIS A 276 -6.68 6.98 16.06
C HIS A 276 -6.64 6.28 17.42
N ASP A 277 -7.82 5.94 17.98
CA ASP A 277 -7.91 5.23 19.25
C ASP A 277 -7.31 3.81 19.17
N TYR A 278 -7.46 3.12 18.01
CA TYR A 278 -6.82 1.81 17.77
C TYR A 278 -5.30 1.88 17.66
N LEU A 279 -4.77 2.98 17.14
CA LEU A 279 -3.34 3.18 16.86
C LEU A 279 -2.63 3.97 17.96
N ASP A 280 -3.19 4.08 19.16
CA ASP A 280 -2.57 4.85 20.26
C ASP A 280 -1.08 4.51 20.45
N GLY A 281 -0.23 5.53 20.43
CA GLY A 281 1.23 5.41 20.55
C GLY A 281 2.00 5.46 19.20
N PHE A 282 1.33 5.41 18.04
CA PHE A 282 2.02 5.46 16.74
C PHE A 282 2.84 6.75 16.54
N SER A 283 2.39 7.86 17.10
CA SER A 283 3.05 9.17 16.98
C SER A 283 4.40 9.25 17.72
N ARG A 284 4.70 8.25 18.56
CA ARG A 284 5.99 8.15 19.28
C ARG A 284 7.08 7.50 18.42
N ALA A 285 6.73 6.91 17.28
CA ALA A 285 7.68 6.21 16.41
C ALA A 285 8.79 7.14 15.90
N ASP A 286 10.02 6.62 15.84
CA ASP A 286 11.14 7.29 15.19
C ASP A 286 10.98 7.29 13.67
N SER A 287 10.33 6.24 13.11
CA SER A 287 9.92 6.16 11.72
C SER A 287 8.57 5.46 11.56
N LEU A 288 7.76 5.98 10.65
CA LEU A 288 6.38 5.56 10.39
C LEU A 288 6.15 5.40 8.90
N VAL A 289 5.61 4.25 8.50
CA VAL A 289 5.26 3.96 7.10
C VAL A 289 3.75 3.92 6.91
N LEU A 290 3.29 4.51 5.81
CA LEU A 290 1.93 4.38 5.31
C LEU A 290 1.91 4.32 3.79
N ASP A 291 0.91 3.63 3.21
CA ASP A 291 0.75 3.52 1.77
C ASP A 291 -0.50 4.29 1.28
N PRO A 292 -0.32 5.50 0.71
CA PRO A 292 -1.44 6.22 0.11
C PRO A 292 -2.20 5.41 -0.94
N HIS A 293 -1.52 4.52 -1.67
CA HIS A 293 -2.18 3.65 -2.65
C HIS A 293 -3.10 2.58 -2.03
N LYS A 294 -3.11 2.42 -0.70
CA LYS A 294 -4.07 1.57 0.03
C LYS A 294 -5.26 2.41 0.49
N TRP A 295 -5.24 2.94 1.67
CA TRP A 295 -6.43 3.56 2.27
C TRP A 295 -6.49 5.09 2.19
N PHE A 296 -5.61 5.72 1.38
CA PHE A 296 -5.79 7.09 0.90
C PHE A 296 -6.30 7.15 -0.55
N PHE A 297 -6.81 6.03 -1.08
CA PHE A 297 -7.54 5.95 -2.36
C PHE A 297 -6.75 6.48 -3.55
N GLN A 298 -5.44 6.19 -3.61
CA GLN A 298 -4.56 6.58 -4.70
C GLN A 298 -4.31 5.41 -5.66
N PRO A 299 -4.13 5.66 -6.97
CA PRO A 299 -3.65 4.63 -7.89
C PRO A 299 -2.22 4.19 -7.54
N TYR A 300 -1.89 2.94 -7.85
CA TYR A 300 -0.53 2.43 -7.75
C TYR A 300 0.42 3.29 -8.58
N GLU A 301 1.62 3.53 -8.09
CA GLU A 301 2.14 3.20 -6.77
C GLU A 301 2.35 4.47 -5.91
N SER A 302 2.20 4.37 -4.60
CA SER A 302 2.53 5.43 -3.66
C SER A 302 2.66 4.88 -2.24
N GLY A 303 3.85 4.96 -1.67
CA GLY A 303 4.16 4.77 -0.26
C GLY A 303 4.65 6.08 0.34
N CYS A 304 4.65 6.19 1.65
CA CYS A 304 5.19 7.33 2.37
C CYS A 304 5.97 6.86 3.59
N LEU A 305 7.15 7.41 3.78
CA LEU A 305 7.92 7.32 5.01
C LEU A 305 7.90 8.67 5.71
N LEU A 306 7.58 8.67 6.99
CA LEU A 306 7.74 9.81 7.90
C LEU A 306 8.79 9.47 8.96
N VAL A 307 9.73 10.39 9.23
CA VAL A 307 10.81 10.23 10.20
C VAL A 307 10.77 11.37 11.21
N LYS A 308 10.84 11.04 12.49
CA LYS A 308 10.76 11.98 13.60
C LYS A 308 11.96 12.93 13.66
N HIS A 309 13.13 12.45 13.29
CA HIS A 309 14.41 13.14 13.45
C HIS A 309 14.71 13.97 12.20
N GLN A 310 14.58 15.28 12.31
CA GLN A 310 14.86 16.22 11.23
C GLN A 310 16.33 16.08 10.74
N GLY A 311 16.49 15.99 9.42
CA GLY A 311 17.80 15.83 8.76
C GLY A 311 18.32 14.38 8.70
N ALA A 312 17.62 13.40 9.32
CA ALA A 312 18.07 12.01 9.34
C ALA A 312 18.02 11.35 7.95
N LEU A 313 17.01 11.68 7.12
CA LEU A 313 16.94 11.21 5.74
C LEU A 313 18.13 11.74 4.94
N GLN A 314 18.42 13.03 5.00
CA GLN A 314 19.55 13.63 4.29
C GLN A 314 20.87 13.07 4.81
N ALA A 315 21.07 12.93 6.11
CA ALA A 315 22.29 12.36 6.69
C ALA A 315 22.57 10.92 6.21
N CYS A 316 21.50 10.17 5.86
CA CYS A 316 21.63 8.82 5.35
C CYS A 316 21.90 8.74 3.85
N PHE A 317 21.32 9.63 3.04
CA PHE A 317 21.29 9.48 1.59
C PHE A 317 21.99 10.61 0.81
N ASP A 318 22.45 11.68 1.49
CA ASP A 318 23.06 12.81 0.79
C ASP A 318 24.38 12.38 0.10
N MET A 319 24.37 12.51 -1.21
CA MET A 319 25.54 12.35 -2.07
C MET A 319 25.52 13.47 -3.11
N ASN A 320 26.53 14.35 -3.05
CA ASN A 320 26.63 15.51 -3.91
C ASN A 320 27.69 15.31 -5.00
N PRO A 321 27.46 14.47 -6.04
CA PRO A 321 28.42 14.29 -7.12
C PRO A 321 28.51 15.56 -7.98
N GLU A 322 29.67 15.83 -8.54
CA GLU A 322 29.97 17.06 -9.30
C GLU A 322 28.98 17.30 -10.46
N TYR A 323 28.52 16.25 -11.13
CA TYR A 323 27.60 16.37 -12.26
C TYR A 323 26.17 16.82 -11.88
N LEU A 324 25.85 16.88 -10.58
CA LEU A 324 24.57 17.39 -10.08
C LEU A 324 24.68 18.80 -9.49
N LYS A 325 25.84 19.41 -9.50
CA LYS A 325 26.12 20.70 -8.89
C LYS A 325 25.17 21.82 -9.38
N ASP A 326 24.87 21.83 -10.68
CA ASP A 326 24.04 22.87 -11.30
C ASP A 326 22.54 22.79 -10.94
N VAL A 327 22.11 21.66 -10.35
CA VAL A 327 20.71 21.42 -9.96
C VAL A 327 20.54 21.17 -8.46
N GLN A 328 21.58 21.47 -7.67
CA GLN A 328 21.55 21.37 -6.22
C GLN A 328 20.62 22.44 -5.60
N ALA A 329 19.85 22.01 -4.59
CA ALA A 329 19.07 22.91 -3.77
C ALA A 329 19.97 23.95 -3.07
N GLN A 330 19.49 25.19 -2.99
CA GLN A 330 20.17 26.29 -2.31
C GLN A 330 19.35 26.73 -1.12
N ASN A 331 20.00 27.24 -0.09
CA ASN A 331 19.34 27.75 1.13
C ASN A 331 18.49 26.67 1.85
N SER A 332 17.18 26.94 2.03
CA SER A 332 16.23 26.05 2.69
C SER A 332 15.50 25.09 1.76
N GLU A 333 15.87 25.08 0.48
CA GLU A 333 15.25 24.21 -0.51
C GLU A 333 15.69 22.75 -0.33
N VAL A 334 14.89 21.80 -0.82
CA VAL A 334 15.10 20.37 -0.60
C VAL A 334 15.28 19.62 -1.92
N ASP A 335 16.33 18.86 -2.02
CA ASP A 335 16.51 17.86 -3.07
C ASP A 335 15.98 16.50 -2.59
N MET A 336 14.85 16.06 -3.14
CA MET A 336 14.19 14.82 -2.72
C MET A 336 15.03 13.57 -2.99
N ARG A 337 15.94 13.61 -3.98
CA ARG A 337 16.94 12.55 -4.24
C ARG A 337 17.84 12.25 -3.03
N ASN A 338 18.00 13.22 -2.12
CA ASN A 338 18.80 13.09 -0.91
C ASN A 338 17.98 12.56 0.29
N ARG A 339 16.75 12.05 0.05
CA ARG A 339 15.88 11.50 1.08
C ARG A 339 15.56 10.02 0.90
N SER A 340 16.10 9.37 -0.14
CA SER A 340 15.87 7.94 -0.41
C SER A 340 16.95 7.36 -1.33
N LEU A 341 16.86 6.05 -1.61
CA LEU A 341 17.70 5.37 -2.59
C LEU A 341 17.40 5.78 -4.05
N GLU A 342 16.21 6.33 -4.31
CA GLU A 342 15.78 6.69 -5.65
C GLU A 342 16.38 8.04 -6.07
N LEU A 343 17.20 8.03 -7.11
CA LEU A 343 17.70 9.27 -7.71
C LEU A 343 16.69 9.87 -8.67
N THR A 344 16.27 9.11 -9.71
CA THR A 344 15.18 9.53 -10.59
C THR A 344 13.86 9.09 -9.99
N ARG A 345 12.96 10.04 -9.76
CA ARG A 345 11.70 9.83 -9.03
C ARG A 345 10.54 10.44 -9.79
N SER A 346 9.45 9.69 -9.92
CA SER A 346 8.18 10.25 -10.40
C SER A 346 7.58 11.24 -9.39
N ALA A 347 6.76 12.16 -9.88
CA ALA A 347 6.08 13.18 -9.05
C ALA A 347 4.84 12.60 -8.34
N ARG A 348 5.05 11.64 -7.42
CA ARG A 348 3.98 10.89 -6.71
C ARG A 348 3.03 11.76 -5.89
N GLY A 349 3.47 12.95 -5.49
CA GLY A 349 2.65 13.91 -4.75
C GLY A 349 1.46 14.46 -5.52
N LEU A 350 1.52 14.52 -6.86
CA LEU A 350 0.50 15.16 -7.70
C LEU A 350 -0.88 14.48 -7.55
N LYS A 351 -0.95 13.16 -7.53
CA LYS A 351 -2.19 12.41 -7.37
C LYS A 351 -2.85 12.65 -6.02
N LEU A 352 -2.07 12.65 -4.95
CA LEU A 352 -2.57 12.87 -3.59
C LEU A 352 -2.97 14.34 -3.38
N TRP A 353 -2.18 15.28 -3.89
CA TRP A 353 -2.54 16.70 -3.89
C TRP A 353 -3.87 16.96 -4.60
N MET A 354 -4.03 16.40 -5.81
CA MET A 354 -5.24 16.60 -6.62
C MET A 354 -6.48 16.01 -5.92
N SER A 355 -6.37 14.82 -5.35
CA SER A 355 -7.49 14.16 -4.70
C SER A 355 -7.88 14.84 -3.38
N LEU A 356 -6.93 15.23 -2.54
CA LEU A 356 -7.21 15.98 -1.31
C LEU A 356 -7.80 17.37 -1.59
N ARG A 357 -7.33 18.06 -2.62
CA ARG A 357 -7.91 19.34 -3.06
C ARG A 357 -9.32 19.21 -3.58
N THR A 358 -9.61 18.10 -4.26
CA THR A 358 -10.93 17.87 -4.88
C THR A 358 -11.98 17.45 -3.86
N TYR A 359 -11.62 16.54 -2.95
CA TYR A 359 -12.61 15.92 -2.05
C TYR A 359 -12.55 16.44 -0.62
N GLY A 360 -11.44 17.03 -0.20
CA GLY A 360 -11.19 17.43 1.18
C GLY A 360 -10.98 16.27 2.14
N ALA A 361 -10.35 16.54 3.28
CA ALA A 361 -10.03 15.51 4.29
C ALA A 361 -11.25 14.79 4.86
N GLU A 362 -12.41 15.46 4.93
CA GLU A 362 -13.65 14.89 5.46
C GLU A 362 -14.12 13.68 4.65
N LYS A 363 -14.05 13.75 3.31
CA LYS A 363 -14.42 12.62 2.45
C LYS A 363 -13.48 11.42 2.63
N PHE A 364 -12.19 11.66 2.86
CA PHE A 364 -11.24 10.60 3.17
C PHE A 364 -11.56 9.93 4.51
N ARG A 365 -11.85 10.72 5.56
CA ARG A 365 -12.31 10.19 6.85
C ARG A 365 -13.56 9.33 6.68
N GLY A 366 -14.59 9.86 6.03
CA GLY A 366 -15.84 9.13 5.80
C GLY A 366 -15.64 7.83 5.04
N GLY A 367 -14.77 7.80 4.02
CA GLY A 367 -14.46 6.56 3.28
C GLY A 367 -13.74 5.51 4.13
N ILE A 368 -12.86 5.93 5.04
CA ILE A 368 -12.16 5.05 5.97
C ILE A 368 -13.11 4.54 7.07
N GLU A 369 -13.89 5.43 7.69
CA GLU A 369 -14.91 5.08 8.70
C GLU A 369 -15.91 4.06 8.14
N HIS A 370 -16.35 4.26 6.90
CA HIS A 370 -17.24 3.33 6.21
C HIS A 370 -16.64 1.91 6.13
N GLY A 371 -15.35 1.78 5.77
CA GLY A 371 -14.68 0.48 5.72
C GLY A 371 -14.57 -0.18 7.10
N ILE A 372 -14.30 0.58 8.16
CA ILE A 372 -14.27 0.08 9.54
C ILE A 372 -15.67 -0.42 9.94
N GLN A 373 -16.71 0.39 9.73
CA GLN A 373 -18.09 0.04 10.05
C GLN A 373 -18.60 -1.20 9.29
N LEU A 374 -18.21 -1.35 8.03
CA LEU A 374 -18.58 -2.55 7.26
C LEU A 374 -17.88 -3.82 7.74
N ALA A 375 -16.65 -3.73 8.27
CA ALA A 375 -16.01 -4.89 8.90
C ALA A 375 -16.72 -5.29 10.21
N GLU A 376 -17.13 -4.32 11.02
CA GLU A 376 -17.96 -4.54 12.22
C GLU A 376 -19.33 -5.13 11.85
N TYR A 377 -19.96 -4.60 10.80
CA TYR A 377 -21.20 -5.17 10.25
C TYR A 377 -21.03 -6.64 9.82
N ALA A 378 -19.92 -6.98 9.18
CA ALA A 378 -19.61 -8.36 8.80
C ALA A 378 -19.50 -9.28 10.03
N GLU A 379 -18.84 -8.80 11.10
CA GLU A 379 -18.77 -9.53 12.38
C GLU A 379 -20.15 -9.75 12.97
N ASP A 380 -20.96 -8.70 13.09
CA ASP A 380 -22.34 -8.80 13.60
C ASP A 380 -23.19 -9.77 12.78
N TYR A 381 -23.01 -9.79 11.45
CA TYR A 381 -23.71 -10.70 10.57
C TYR A 381 -23.32 -12.16 10.81
N LEU A 382 -22.02 -12.46 10.95
CA LEU A 382 -21.52 -13.79 11.25
C LEU A 382 -21.99 -14.30 12.63
N LEU A 383 -22.02 -13.41 13.63
CA LEU A 383 -22.44 -13.73 15.00
C LEU A 383 -23.94 -14.04 15.11
N LYS A 384 -24.78 -13.69 14.13
CA LYS A 384 -26.19 -14.11 14.07
C LYS A 384 -26.36 -15.60 13.79
N ASN A 385 -25.34 -16.26 13.24
CA ASN A 385 -25.38 -17.70 12.96
C ASN A 385 -24.12 -18.41 13.47
N THR A 386 -23.94 -18.41 14.79
CA THR A 386 -22.79 -19.03 15.46
C THR A 386 -22.78 -20.56 15.39
N LYS A 387 -23.84 -21.19 14.88
CA LYS A 387 -23.83 -22.63 14.58
C LYS A 387 -23.05 -22.94 13.32
N LEU A 388 -23.05 -22.02 12.36
CA LEU A 388 -22.35 -22.17 11.08
C LEU A 388 -20.97 -21.50 11.11
N TRP A 389 -20.88 -20.31 11.70
CA TRP A 389 -19.71 -19.45 11.66
C TRP A 389 -18.98 -19.33 13.00
N GLU A 390 -17.69 -19.19 12.93
CA GLU A 390 -16.80 -18.81 14.01
C GLU A 390 -16.05 -17.55 13.59
N VAL A 391 -16.12 -16.48 14.37
CA VAL A 391 -15.22 -15.32 14.24
C VAL A 391 -13.89 -15.71 14.88
N VAL A 392 -12.85 -15.86 14.07
CA VAL A 392 -11.50 -16.30 14.51
C VAL A 392 -10.65 -15.10 14.94
N SER A 393 -10.74 -13.99 14.21
CA SER A 393 -10.21 -12.70 14.63
C SER A 393 -11.29 -11.66 14.44
N PRO A 394 -11.66 -10.91 15.48
CA PRO A 394 -12.71 -9.88 15.41
C PRO A 394 -12.36 -8.79 14.39
N ALA A 395 -13.34 -8.00 14.00
CA ALA A 395 -13.13 -6.89 13.09
C ALA A 395 -12.14 -5.87 13.68
N GLN A 396 -11.07 -5.60 12.94
CA GLN A 396 -10.05 -4.60 13.29
C GLN A 396 -9.70 -3.81 12.04
N ILE A 397 -9.85 -2.48 12.11
CA ILE A 397 -9.50 -1.55 11.03
C ILE A 397 -9.82 -2.09 9.62
N GLY A 398 -11.09 -2.51 9.37
CA GLY A 398 -11.55 -2.95 8.04
C GLY A 398 -11.23 -4.39 7.66
N ILE A 399 -10.64 -5.20 8.55
CA ILE A 399 -10.39 -6.64 8.31
C ILE A 399 -11.12 -7.50 9.33
N ILE A 400 -11.69 -8.62 8.86
CA ILE A 400 -12.26 -9.68 9.70
C ILE A 400 -11.79 -11.04 9.20
N CYS A 401 -11.49 -11.96 10.14
CA CYS A 401 -11.18 -13.35 9.85
C CYS A 401 -12.19 -14.29 10.51
N PHE A 402 -12.72 -15.22 9.74
CA PHE A 402 -13.76 -16.14 10.19
C PHE A 402 -13.62 -17.52 9.55
N ALA A 403 -14.30 -18.48 10.09
CA ALA A 403 -14.25 -19.85 9.60
C ALA A 403 -15.64 -20.50 9.66
N LEU A 404 -15.87 -21.46 8.79
CA LEU A 404 -16.97 -22.41 8.95
C LEU A 404 -16.65 -23.38 10.09
N ARG A 405 -17.64 -23.72 10.89
CA ARG A 405 -17.51 -24.78 11.88
C ARG A 405 -17.59 -26.15 11.22
N ASP A 406 -16.99 -27.12 11.87
CA ASP A 406 -17.08 -28.55 11.51
C ASP A 406 -16.62 -28.89 10.08
N VAL A 407 -15.74 -28.05 9.49
CA VAL A 407 -15.12 -28.30 8.19
C VAL A 407 -13.60 -28.20 8.29
N GLY A 408 -12.91 -28.93 7.39
CA GLY A 408 -11.43 -28.86 7.30
C GLY A 408 -10.95 -27.63 6.52
N ASP A 409 -9.67 -27.31 6.67
CA ASP A 409 -8.99 -26.16 6.04
C ASP A 409 -9.22 -26.07 4.54
N GLY A 410 -9.13 -27.18 3.81
CA GLY A 410 -9.34 -27.23 2.36
C GLY A 410 -10.74 -26.81 1.90
N GLU A 411 -11.74 -26.85 2.79
CA GLU A 411 -13.09 -26.35 2.46
C GLU A 411 -13.13 -24.83 2.38
N HIS A 412 -12.44 -24.12 3.26
CA HIS A 412 -12.34 -22.66 3.20
C HIS A 412 -11.71 -22.20 1.90
N GLU A 413 -10.62 -22.85 1.47
CA GLU A 413 -9.93 -22.54 0.21
C GLU A 413 -10.84 -22.83 -1.01
N ARG A 414 -11.54 -23.98 -1.02
CA ARG A 414 -12.48 -24.31 -2.11
C ARG A 414 -13.62 -23.30 -2.23
N ARG A 415 -14.21 -22.88 -1.12
CA ARG A 415 -15.32 -21.91 -1.11
C ARG A 415 -14.85 -20.51 -1.53
N ALA A 416 -13.72 -20.04 -1.02
CA ALA A 416 -13.13 -18.78 -1.44
C ALA A 416 -12.83 -18.79 -2.94
N LYS A 417 -12.24 -19.90 -3.45
CA LYS A 417 -11.97 -20.06 -4.89
C LYS A 417 -13.25 -20.07 -5.72
N ARG A 418 -14.29 -20.82 -5.31
CA ARG A 418 -15.57 -20.88 -6.02
C ARG A 418 -16.22 -19.49 -6.15
N VAL A 419 -16.27 -18.72 -5.06
CA VAL A 419 -16.84 -17.37 -5.08
C VAL A 419 -16.01 -16.45 -5.96
N THR A 420 -14.69 -16.61 -5.95
CA THR A 420 -13.78 -15.83 -6.80
C THR A 420 -13.91 -16.20 -8.28
N ASP A 421 -13.95 -17.49 -8.59
CA ASP A 421 -14.09 -17.99 -9.97
C ASP A 421 -15.46 -17.62 -10.60
N SER A 422 -16.50 -17.47 -9.78
CA SER A 422 -17.80 -16.98 -10.24
C SER A 422 -17.77 -15.52 -10.71
N GLY A 423 -16.68 -14.79 -10.44
CA GLY A 423 -16.52 -13.36 -10.73
C GLY A 423 -17.26 -12.43 -9.78
N PHE A 424 -18.08 -12.95 -8.86
CA PHE A 424 -18.91 -12.13 -7.97
C PHE A 424 -18.09 -11.33 -6.97
N ALA A 425 -17.19 -12.00 -6.23
CA ALA A 425 -16.30 -11.36 -5.26
C ALA A 425 -14.93 -12.05 -5.27
N CYS A 426 -13.89 -11.29 -4.96
CA CYS A 426 -12.57 -11.87 -4.69
C CYS A 426 -12.38 -12.01 -3.18
N VAL A 427 -12.33 -13.25 -2.68
CA VAL A 427 -12.19 -13.56 -1.25
C VAL A 427 -10.83 -14.18 -0.99
N GLY A 428 -10.16 -13.73 0.06
CA GLY A 428 -8.88 -14.30 0.50
C GLY A 428 -9.04 -15.34 1.59
N THR A 429 -8.04 -16.22 1.68
CA THR A 429 -7.78 -17.06 2.86
C THR A 429 -6.44 -16.69 3.48
N THR A 430 -6.27 -16.97 4.75
CA THR A 430 -4.98 -16.84 5.45
C THR A 430 -4.84 -17.97 6.47
N LYS A 431 -3.62 -18.18 6.99
CA LYS A 431 -3.39 -19.11 8.09
C LYS A 431 -3.15 -18.36 9.39
N LEU A 432 -3.96 -18.66 10.39
CA LEU A 432 -3.81 -18.15 11.75
C LEU A 432 -3.54 -19.34 12.68
N LYS A 433 -2.38 -19.37 13.31
CA LYS A 433 -1.94 -20.47 14.20
C LYS A 433 -2.09 -21.86 13.55
N GLY A 434 -1.71 -21.96 12.28
CA GLY A 434 -1.73 -23.21 11.51
C GLY A 434 -3.09 -23.58 10.90
N ARG A 435 -4.18 -22.86 11.23
CA ARG A 435 -5.53 -23.08 10.69
C ARG A 435 -5.81 -22.14 9.52
N THR A 436 -6.30 -22.67 8.41
CA THR A 436 -6.78 -21.85 7.28
C THR A 436 -8.14 -21.23 7.63
N VAL A 437 -8.27 -19.93 7.41
CA VAL A 437 -9.50 -19.15 7.67
C VAL A 437 -9.84 -18.27 6.47
N LEU A 438 -11.11 -17.92 6.35
CA LEU A 438 -11.61 -16.91 5.41
C LEU A 438 -11.29 -15.52 5.92
N ARG A 439 -11.01 -14.59 5.01
CA ARG A 439 -10.63 -13.23 5.33
C ARG A 439 -11.30 -12.23 4.39
N LEU A 440 -11.91 -11.20 4.95
CA LEU A 440 -12.39 -10.04 4.20
C LEU A 440 -11.60 -8.81 4.63
N CYS A 441 -11.08 -8.06 3.64
CA CYS A 441 -10.47 -6.75 3.81
C CYS A 441 -11.35 -5.72 3.11
N ILE A 442 -11.96 -4.82 3.87
CA ILE A 442 -13.04 -3.95 3.42
C ILE A 442 -12.57 -2.52 3.43
N LEU A 443 -12.01 -2.04 2.33
CA LEU A 443 -11.45 -0.69 2.20
C LEU A 443 -12.15 0.15 1.13
N ASN A 444 -12.98 -0.48 0.28
CA ASN A 444 -13.56 0.24 -0.84
C ASN A 444 -14.78 1.07 -0.37
N PRO A 445 -14.79 2.39 -0.60
CA PRO A 445 -15.92 3.24 -0.19
C PRO A 445 -17.22 2.98 -0.95
N LEU A 446 -17.18 2.17 -2.01
CA LEU A 446 -18.37 1.75 -2.77
C LEU A 446 -18.94 0.40 -2.31
N THR A 447 -18.27 -0.30 -1.40
CA THR A 447 -18.79 -1.54 -0.81
C THR A 447 -20.03 -1.25 0.04
N THR A 448 -21.03 -2.11 -0.05
CA THR A 448 -22.28 -1.99 0.69
C THR A 448 -22.48 -3.16 1.67
N GLU A 449 -23.39 -3.00 2.62
CA GLU A 449 -23.80 -4.11 3.50
C GLU A 449 -24.34 -5.31 2.69
N TRP A 450 -25.01 -5.05 1.57
CA TRP A 450 -25.47 -6.10 0.67
C TRP A 450 -24.31 -6.89 0.08
N ASP A 451 -23.24 -6.22 -0.37
CA ASP A 451 -22.05 -6.88 -0.92
C ASP A 451 -21.40 -7.82 0.11
N ILE A 452 -21.34 -7.38 1.38
CA ILE A 452 -20.80 -8.17 2.49
C ILE A 452 -21.67 -9.39 2.76
N ARG A 453 -22.97 -9.17 2.97
CA ARG A 453 -23.93 -10.23 3.27
C ARG A 453 -23.97 -11.29 2.17
N GLU A 454 -24.17 -10.86 0.95
CA GLU A 454 -24.23 -11.76 -0.22
C GLU A 454 -22.93 -12.56 -0.39
N THR A 455 -21.77 -11.96 -0.11
CA THR A 455 -20.49 -12.68 -0.15
C THR A 455 -20.41 -13.75 0.91
N ILE A 456 -20.83 -13.45 2.16
CA ILE A 456 -20.84 -14.41 3.27
C ILE A 456 -21.84 -15.52 3.00
N ASP A 457 -23.03 -15.22 2.47
CA ASP A 457 -24.06 -16.20 2.13
C ASP A 457 -23.58 -17.17 1.05
N ARG A 458 -22.93 -16.66 -0.02
CA ARG A 458 -22.32 -17.50 -1.05
C ARG A 458 -21.20 -18.38 -0.53
N LEU A 459 -20.43 -17.92 0.46
CA LEU A 459 -19.43 -18.74 1.13
C LEU A 459 -20.08 -19.84 2.00
N ALA A 460 -21.29 -19.59 2.53
CA ALA A 460 -22.04 -20.58 3.31
C ALA A 460 -22.62 -21.72 2.46
N GLU A 461 -22.97 -21.45 1.19
CA GLU A 461 -23.58 -22.43 0.30
C GLU A 461 -22.70 -23.68 0.12
N CYS A 462 -23.30 -24.85 0.35
CA CYS A 462 -22.69 -26.14 0.11
C CYS A 462 -23.21 -26.68 -1.23
N ASN A 463 -22.66 -26.23 -2.36
CA ASN A 463 -23.00 -26.88 -3.62
C ASN A 463 -22.13 -28.13 -3.77
N ALA A 464 -22.78 -29.28 -3.65
CA ALA A 464 -22.27 -30.53 -4.21
C ALA A 464 -21.95 -30.32 -5.70
N GLU A 465 -20.89 -30.93 -6.18
CA GLU A 465 -20.38 -30.85 -7.54
C GLU A 465 -21.50 -30.95 -8.60
N GLY A 466 -21.50 -30.06 -9.56
CA GLY A 466 -22.08 -30.27 -10.88
C GLY A 466 -23.45 -29.68 -11.14
N SER A 467 -23.48 -28.43 -11.54
CA SER A 467 -24.38 -27.95 -12.62
C SER A 467 -24.10 -26.47 -12.92
N PHE A 468 -23.20 -26.25 -13.89
CA PHE A 468 -23.29 -25.12 -14.83
C PHE A 468 -22.59 -25.56 -16.12
#